data_3d11105eef011a3c3fe15948e2051b75
#
_entry.id   3d11105eef011a3c3fe15948e2051b75
#
_cell.length_a   1.000
_cell.length_b   1.000
_cell.length_c   1.000
_cell.angle_alpha   90.00
_cell.angle_beta   90.00
_cell.angle_gamma   90.00
#
_symmetry.space_group_name_H-M   'P 1'
#
loop_
_entity.id
_entity.type
_entity.pdbx_description
1 polymer ?
#
loop_
_entity_poly.entity_id
_entity_poly.type
_entity_poly.pdbx_seq_one_letter_code
_entity_poly.pdbx_strand_id
1 'polypeptide(L)'
;MPSLLIGCGLRRGEVTTLRFEDFQLRDGRWVIADLRGKGGHIRTVPVPAWVKQSVDSWSFGAGINAGPLLRSINKAGRISGDGFTPKVIWAIVKANAKSCGLATIAPHDLRRACARLCHQAGGELEQIQFLLGHVSVQTTERYLGCKQRFRDAVNDHIGLETDAP
;
A
#
# COMPACT_ATOMS: atom_id res chain seq x y z
N MET A 1 -2.47 -4.75 9.96
CA MET A 1 -2.93 -5.32 8.68
C MET A 1 -3.45 -4.29 7.70
N PRO A 2 -4.51 -3.50 8.00
CA PRO A 2 -4.95 -2.42 7.10
C PRO A 2 -3.83 -1.43 6.75
N SER A 3 -2.87 -1.24 7.65
CA SER A 3 -1.69 -0.39 7.44
C SER A 3 -0.88 -0.74 6.19
N LEU A 4 -0.68 -2.02 5.88
CA LEU A 4 0.00 -2.48 4.66
C LEU A 4 -0.77 -2.15 3.38
N LEU A 5 -2.11 -2.20 3.43
CA LEU A 5 -2.95 -1.88 2.28
C LEU A 5 -2.96 -0.38 1.99
N ILE A 6 -3.12 0.46 3.03
CA ILE A 6 -3.24 1.91 2.87
C ILE A 6 -1.87 2.61 2.85
N GLY A 7 -0.89 2.13 3.59
CA GLY A 7 0.43 2.77 3.69
C GLY A 7 1.42 2.32 2.61
N CYS A 8 1.32 1.07 2.14
CA CYS A 8 2.19 0.51 1.11
C CYS A 8 1.45 0.22 -0.20
N GLY A 9 0.16 0.48 -0.29
CA GLY A 9 -0.64 0.25 -1.48
C GLY A 9 -0.66 -1.20 -1.96
N LEU A 10 -0.51 -2.18 -1.07
CA LEU A 10 -0.47 -3.59 -1.45
C LEU A 10 -1.82 -4.12 -1.91
N ARG A 11 -1.80 -5.12 -2.78
CA ARG A 11 -2.99 -5.92 -3.08
C ARG A 11 -3.23 -6.93 -1.96
N ARG A 12 -4.48 -7.28 -1.70
CA ARG A 12 -4.83 -8.28 -0.66
C ARG A 12 -4.09 -9.61 -0.83
N GLY A 13 -3.87 -10.04 -2.06
CA GLY A 13 -3.10 -11.26 -2.35
C GLY A 13 -1.62 -11.11 -2.03
N GLU A 14 -1.03 -9.95 -2.30
CA GLU A 14 0.36 -9.65 -1.96
C GLU A 14 0.57 -9.66 -0.44
N VAL A 15 -0.39 -9.11 0.31
CA VAL A 15 -0.33 -9.12 1.78
C VAL A 15 -0.29 -10.54 2.36
N THR A 16 -0.99 -11.50 1.72
CA THR A 16 -1.02 -12.88 2.22
C THR A 16 0.26 -13.68 1.98
N THR A 17 1.10 -13.23 1.07
CA THR A 17 2.36 -13.90 0.73
C THR A 17 3.57 -13.31 1.43
N LEU A 18 3.38 -12.19 2.17
CA LEU A 18 4.48 -11.52 2.86
C LEU A 18 5.12 -12.43 3.90
N ARG A 19 6.45 -12.38 3.94
CA ARG A 19 7.30 -13.02 4.92
C ARG A 19 8.00 -11.96 5.77
N PHE A 20 8.48 -12.36 6.95
CA PHE A 20 9.23 -11.48 7.84
C PHE A 20 10.51 -10.98 7.14
N GLU A 21 11.17 -11.84 6.38
CA GLU A 21 12.42 -11.59 5.68
C GLU A 21 12.28 -10.63 4.50
N ASP A 22 11.06 -10.40 4.00
CA ASP A 22 10.80 -9.45 2.91
C ASP A 22 11.03 -8.01 3.35
N PHE A 23 10.98 -7.75 4.67
CA PHE A 23 11.24 -6.42 5.23
C PHE A 23 12.74 -6.21 5.41
N GLN A 24 13.33 -5.40 4.55
CA GLN A 24 14.76 -5.13 4.51
C GLN A 24 15.03 -3.63 4.68
N LEU A 25 16.19 -3.31 5.26
CA LEU A 25 16.69 -1.94 5.30
C LEU A 25 17.55 -1.72 4.04
N ARG A 26 17.14 -0.81 3.18
CA ARG A 26 17.88 -0.40 1.98
C ARG A 26 18.01 1.13 1.97
N ASP A 27 19.21 1.64 1.80
CA ASP A 27 19.51 3.09 1.77
C ASP A 27 18.91 3.85 2.98
N GLY A 28 19.01 3.26 4.17
CA GLY A 28 18.49 3.86 5.40
C GLY A 28 16.97 3.82 5.54
N ARG A 29 16.26 3.15 4.64
CA ARG A 29 14.79 3.07 4.64
C ARG A 29 14.30 1.62 4.63
N TRP A 30 13.25 1.36 5.39
CA TRP A 30 12.57 0.07 5.33
C TRP A 30 11.81 -0.10 4.02
N VAL A 31 11.95 -1.26 3.42
CA VAL A 31 11.27 -1.66 2.19
C VAL A 31 10.73 -3.08 2.31
N ILE A 32 9.71 -3.39 1.52
CA ILE A 32 9.36 -4.78 1.18
C ILE A 32 10.09 -5.08 -0.13
N ALA A 33 11.10 -5.94 -0.03
CA ALA A 33 11.96 -6.28 -1.15
C ALA A 33 11.30 -7.32 -2.06
N ASP A 34 11.54 -7.18 -3.35
CA ASP A 34 11.25 -8.18 -4.40
C ASP A 34 9.82 -8.74 -4.37
N LEU A 35 8.86 -7.87 -4.02
CA LEU A 35 7.45 -8.23 -3.94
C LEU A 35 6.92 -8.64 -5.31
N ARG A 36 6.45 -9.88 -5.41
CA ARG A 36 5.85 -10.43 -6.64
C ARG A 36 4.39 -10.01 -6.77
N GLY A 37 4.08 -9.24 -7.79
CA GLY A 37 2.75 -8.79 -8.14
C GLY A 37 2.03 -9.71 -9.13
N LYS A 38 0.84 -9.27 -9.54
CA LYS A 38 0.07 -9.94 -10.61
C LYS A 38 0.88 -9.95 -11.92
N GLY A 39 0.92 -11.10 -12.61
CA GLY A 39 1.68 -11.25 -13.85
C GLY A 39 3.18 -11.46 -13.65
N GLY A 40 3.65 -11.76 -12.43
CA GLY A 40 5.05 -12.03 -12.14
C GLY A 40 5.95 -10.80 -12.03
N HIS A 41 5.39 -9.59 -12.17
CA HIS A 41 6.17 -8.35 -12.01
C HIS A 41 6.70 -8.21 -10.57
N ILE A 42 8.00 -7.97 -10.46
CA ILE A 42 8.69 -7.78 -9.19
C ILE A 42 8.88 -6.28 -8.97
N ARG A 43 8.63 -5.82 -7.73
CA ARG A 43 8.91 -4.46 -7.31
C ARG A 43 9.36 -4.40 -5.86
N THR A 44 10.09 -3.36 -5.51
CA THR A 44 10.40 -3.01 -4.12
C THR A 44 9.46 -1.90 -3.66
N VAL A 45 8.86 -2.07 -2.49
CA VAL A 45 7.85 -1.15 -1.96
C VAL A 45 8.39 -0.46 -0.71
N PRO A 46 8.55 0.88 -0.70
CA PRO A 46 8.93 1.62 0.49
C PRO A 46 7.89 1.45 1.61
N VAL A 47 8.38 1.27 2.84
CA VAL A 47 7.54 1.10 4.02
C VAL A 47 7.62 2.35 4.89
N PRO A 48 6.54 3.10 5.07
CA PRO A 48 6.49 4.22 6.00
C PRO A 48 6.75 3.76 7.45
N ALA A 49 7.38 4.62 8.26
CA ALA A 49 7.75 4.29 9.63
C ALA A 49 6.58 3.78 10.49
N TRP A 50 5.41 4.41 10.38
CA TRP A 50 4.20 3.99 11.10
C TRP A 50 3.69 2.61 10.67
N VAL A 51 3.88 2.24 9.39
CA VAL A 51 3.55 0.88 8.90
C VAL A 51 4.54 -0.12 9.47
N LYS A 52 5.85 0.21 9.44
CA LYS A 52 6.89 -0.65 10.01
C LYS A 52 6.64 -0.89 11.50
N GLN A 53 6.31 0.15 12.26
CA GLN A 53 5.96 0.03 13.66
C GLN A 53 4.77 -0.91 13.90
N SER A 54 3.73 -0.83 13.04
CA SER A 54 2.58 -1.75 13.11
C SER A 54 2.97 -3.19 12.83
N VAL A 55 3.90 -3.41 11.89
CA VAL A 55 4.44 -4.74 11.57
C VAL A 55 5.27 -5.28 12.74
N ASP A 56 6.14 -4.44 13.33
CA ASP A 56 6.99 -4.83 14.46
C ASP A 56 6.16 -5.18 15.69
N SER A 57 5.16 -4.38 16.02
CA SER A 57 4.25 -4.64 17.13
C SER A 57 3.50 -5.97 16.94
N TRP A 58 3.06 -6.26 15.72
CA TRP A 58 2.45 -7.54 15.39
C TRP A 58 3.43 -8.69 15.54
N SER A 59 4.61 -8.58 14.91
CA SER A 59 5.63 -9.64 14.91
C SER A 59 6.12 -9.95 16.33
N PHE A 60 6.35 -8.91 17.14
CA PHE A 60 6.74 -9.05 18.53
C PHE A 60 5.66 -9.75 19.37
N GLY A 61 4.41 -9.25 19.31
CA GLY A 61 3.29 -9.83 20.06
C GLY A 61 2.94 -11.25 19.62
N ALA A 62 3.25 -11.60 18.37
CA ALA A 62 3.01 -12.92 17.79
C ALA A 62 4.22 -13.86 17.87
N GLY A 63 5.38 -13.41 18.39
CA GLY A 63 6.62 -14.19 18.42
C GLY A 63 7.14 -14.59 17.04
N ILE A 64 6.88 -13.73 16.01
CA ILE A 64 7.29 -14.01 14.63
C ILE A 64 8.62 -13.34 14.36
N ASN A 65 9.64 -14.14 14.09
CA ASN A 65 10.99 -13.71 13.73
C ASN A 65 11.45 -14.28 12.37
N ALA A 66 10.66 -15.14 11.76
CA ALA A 66 10.92 -15.75 10.46
C ALA A 66 9.64 -16.31 9.83
N GLY A 67 9.65 -16.46 8.51
CA GLY A 67 8.59 -17.12 7.75
C GLY A 67 7.38 -16.24 7.46
N PRO A 68 6.19 -16.81 7.25
CA PRO A 68 4.99 -16.04 6.93
C PRO A 68 4.69 -14.97 7.98
N LEU A 69 4.58 -13.72 7.52
CA LEU A 69 4.33 -12.57 8.40
C LEU A 69 2.97 -12.67 9.09
N LEU A 70 1.97 -13.16 8.38
CA LEU A 70 0.61 -13.21 8.86
C LEU A 70 0.20 -14.64 9.16
N ARG A 71 -0.20 -14.87 10.40
CA ARG A 71 -0.60 -16.18 10.89
C ARG A 71 -1.95 -16.11 11.58
N SER A 72 -2.73 -17.16 11.46
CA SER A 72 -4.03 -17.27 12.11
C SER A 72 -3.86 -17.34 13.64
N ILE A 73 -4.84 -16.78 14.34
CA ILE A 73 -4.99 -16.94 15.79
C ILE A 73 -6.21 -17.80 16.02
N ASN A 74 -6.06 -18.89 16.76
CA ASN A 74 -7.17 -19.77 17.11
C ASN A 74 -8.04 -19.15 18.24
N LYS A 75 -9.16 -19.81 18.56
CA LYS A 75 -10.07 -19.34 19.60
C LYS A 75 -9.45 -19.25 21.00
N ALA A 76 -8.35 -19.97 21.25
CA ALA A 76 -7.59 -19.92 22.50
C ALA A 76 -6.51 -18.82 22.52
N GLY A 77 -6.51 -17.91 21.51
CA GLY A 77 -5.53 -16.83 21.39
C GLY A 77 -4.14 -17.29 20.94
N ARG A 78 -3.96 -18.55 20.55
CA ARG A 78 -2.67 -19.09 20.11
C ARG A 78 -2.51 -18.96 18.61
N ILE A 79 -1.31 -18.61 18.19
CA ILE A 79 -0.92 -18.56 16.78
C ILE A 79 -0.99 -19.99 16.22
N SER A 80 -1.64 -20.15 15.09
CA SER A 80 -1.80 -21.42 14.39
C SER A 80 -1.76 -21.21 12.88
N GLY A 81 -1.11 -22.16 12.18
CA GLY A 81 -1.05 -22.18 10.72
C GLY A 81 -0.03 -21.20 10.11
N ASP A 82 0.17 -21.35 8.80
CA ASP A 82 1.29 -20.76 8.05
C ASP A 82 0.86 -19.63 7.13
N GLY A 83 -0.25 -18.97 7.41
CA GLY A 83 -0.67 -17.83 6.60
C GLY A 83 -2.16 -17.56 6.58
N PHE A 84 -2.53 -16.58 5.76
CA PHE A 84 -3.91 -16.18 5.51
C PHE A 84 -4.29 -16.35 4.04
N THR A 85 -5.57 -16.59 3.79
CA THR A 85 -6.12 -16.48 2.44
C THR A 85 -6.54 -15.02 2.16
N PRO A 86 -6.60 -14.60 0.89
CA PRO A 86 -7.13 -13.28 0.55
C PRO A 86 -8.55 -13.02 1.06
N LYS A 87 -9.35 -14.08 1.28
CA LYS A 87 -10.70 -13.99 1.87
C LYS A 87 -10.66 -13.53 3.32
N VAL A 88 -9.67 -14.00 4.10
CA VAL A 88 -9.47 -13.58 5.49
C VAL A 88 -9.09 -12.09 5.56
N ILE A 89 -8.19 -11.63 4.70
CA ILE A 89 -7.86 -10.19 4.62
C ILE A 89 -9.10 -9.35 4.31
N TRP A 90 -9.93 -9.81 3.37
CA TRP A 90 -11.18 -9.14 3.05
C TRP A 90 -12.12 -9.05 4.27
N ALA A 91 -12.30 -10.15 4.99
CA ALA A 91 -13.16 -10.20 6.17
C ALA A 91 -12.65 -9.27 7.30
N ILE A 92 -11.35 -9.25 7.56
CA ILE A 92 -10.73 -8.35 8.54
C ILE A 92 -10.96 -6.88 8.17
N VAL A 93 -10.74 -6.50 6.91
CA VAL A 93 -10.97 -5.12 6.46
C VAL A 93 -12.43 -4.75 6.59
N LYS A 94 -13.36 -5.63 6.17
CA LYS A 94 -14.80 -5.38 6.29
C LYS A 94 -15.26 -5.24 7.74
N ALA A 95 -14.76 -6.07 8.65
CA ALA A 95 -15.11 -5.98 10.07
C ALA A 95 -14.62 -4.65 10.68
N ASN A 96 -13.37 -4.26 10.43
CA ASN A 96 -12.82 -2.99 10.91
C ASN A 96 -13.52 -1.78 10.27
N ALA A 97 -13.81 -1.83 8.97
CA ALA A 97 -14.54 -0.76 8.30
C ALA A 97 -15.95 -0.57 8.89
N LYS A 98 -16.64 -1.69 9.16
CA LYS A 98 -17.97 -1.65 9.79
C LYS A 98 -17.92 -1.02 11.18
N SER A 99 -16.93 -1.36 12.01
CA SER A 99 -16.79 -0.77 13.37
C SER A 99 -16.50 0.75 13.34
N CYS A 100 -15.96 1.25 12.22
CA CYS A 100 -15.70 2.69 12.00
C CYS A 100 -16.86 3.39 11.24
N GLY A 101 -18.00 2.75 11.02
CA GLY A 101 -19.10 3.33 10.24
C GLY A 101 -18.86 3.36 8.72
N LEU A 102 -17.81 2.74 8.22
CA LEU A 102 -17.39 2.73 6.82
C LEU A 102 -17.69 1.38 6.13
N ALA A 103 -18.89 0.84 6.32
CA ALA A 103 -19.26 -0.52 5.91
C ALA A 103 -19.05 -0.85 4.43
N THR A 104 -19.01 0.15 3.54
CA THR A 104 -18.78 -0.02 2.10
C THR A 104 -17.34 -0.29 1.74
N ILE A 105 -16.37 0.12 2.59
CA ILE A 105 -14.94 0.01 2.32
C ILE A 105 -14.49 -1.45 2.20
N ALA A 106 -13.67 -1.72 1.19
CA ALA A 106 -13.05 -3.01 0.91
C ALA A 106 -11.53 -2.86 0.75
N PRO A 107 -10.73 -3.95 0.74
CA PRO A 107 -9.27 -3.86 0.62
C PRO A 107 -8.76 -3.06 -0.58
N HIS A 108 -9.46 -3.11 -1.71
CA HIS A 108 -9.08 -2.37 -2.91
C HIS A 108 -9.25 -0.85 -2.73
N ASP A 109 -10.22 -0.42 -1.93
CA ASP A 109 -10.43 1.00 -1.65
C ASP A 109 -9.32 1.57 -0.77
N LEU A 110 -8.76 0.79 0.16
CA LEU A 110 -7.59 1.19 0.95
C LEU A 110 -6.36 1.41 0.04
N ARG A 111 -6.14 0.52 -0.92
CA ARG A 111 -5.07 0.70 -1.91
C ARG A 111 -5.32 1.92 -2.81
N ARG A 112 -6.57 2.17 -3.21
CA ARG A 112 -6.95 3.38 -3.96
C ARG A 112 -6.74 4.65 -3.11
N ALA A 113 -7.07 4.59 -1.81
CA ALA A 113 -6.81 5.69 -0.89
C ALA A 113 -5.31 5.98 -0.77
N CYS A 114 -4.44 4.94 -0.68
CA CYS A 114 -2.99 5.12 -0.72
C CYS A 114 -2.55 5.94 -1.95
N ALA A 115 -2.99 5.54 -3.14
CA ALA A 115 -2.64 6.26 -4.37
C ALA A 115 -3.09 7.73 -4.34
N ARG A 116 -4.33 7.98 -3.94
CA ARG A 116 -4.88 9.34 -3.86
C ARG A 116 -4.16 10.21 -2.84
N LEU A 117 -3.84 9.67 -1.67
CA LEU A 117 -3.09 10.38 -0.64
C LEU A 117 -1.67 10.72 -1.11
N CYS A 118 -0.99 9.79 -1.79
CA CYS A 118 0.31 10.06 -2.39
C CYS A 118 0.23 11.18 -3.44
N HIS A 119 -0.78 11.14 -4.31
CA HIS A 119 -0.98 12.18 -5.32
C HIS A 119 -1.33 13.54 -4.72
N GLN A 120 -2.19 13.58 -3.71
CA GLN A 120 -2.54 14.81 -2.98
C GLN A 120 -1.35 15.42 -2.23
N ALA A 121 -0.40 14.57 -1.81
CA ALA A 121 0.86 15.00 -1.20
C ALA A 121 1.92 15.46 -2.22
N GLY A 122 1.56 15.62 -3.49
CA GLY A 122 2.47 16.05 -4.56
C GLY A 122 3.33 14.93 -5.16
N GLY A 123 2.99 13.67 -4.90
CA GLY A 123 3.72 12.54 -5.48
C GLY A 123 3.53 12.46 -7.00
N GLU A 124 4.63 12.24 -7.72
CA GLU A 124 4.65 12.06 -9.16
C GLU A 124 3.92 10.79 -9.60
N LEU A 125 3.27 10.83 -10.76
CA LEU A 125 2.47 9.70 -11.27
C LEU A 125 3.31 8.43 -11.48
N GLU A 126 4.53 8.58 -11.98
CA GLU A 126 5.47 7.47 -12.19
C GLU A 126 5.87 6.82 -10.84
N GLN A 127 6.11 7.62 -9.81
CA GLN A 127 6.43 7.10 -8.49
C GLN A 127 5.24 6.35 -7.87
N ILE A 128 4.03 6.84 -8.09
CA ILE A 128 2.80 6.14 -7.67
C ILE A 128 2.58 4.87 -8.50
N GLN A 129 2.90 4.90 -9.79
CA GLN A 129 2.88 3.73 -10.65
C GLN A 129 3.81 2.63 -10.14
N PHE A 130 5.06 2.97 -9.83
CA PHE A 130 6.06 2.04 -9.28
C PHE A 130 5.59 1.47 -7.93
N LEU A 131 5.13 2.33 -7.02
CA LEU A 131 4.59 1.91 -5.73
C LEU A 131 3.47 0.87 -5.88
N LEU A 132 2.54 1.14 -6.77
CA LEU A 132 1.40 0.26 -7.00
C LEU A 132 1.73 -0.96 -7.89
N GLY A 133 2.81 -0.92 -8.67
CA GLY A 133 3.12 -1.93 -9.68
C GLY A 133 2.03 -1.99 -10.75
N HIS A 134 1.68 -0.84 -11.31
CA HIS A 134 0.86 -0.75 -12.51
C HIS A 134 1.75 -0.84 -13.75
N VAL A 135 1.30 -1.57 -14.75
CA VAL A 135 2.07 -1.79 -15.99
C VAL A 135 2.20 -0.49 -16.80
N SER A 136 1.22 0.43 -16.68
CA SER A 136 1.24 1.71 -17.39
C SER A 136 0.81 2.87 -16.51
N VAL A 137 1.32 4.08 -16.80
CA VAL A 137 0.93 5.34 -16.17
C VAL A 137 -0.57 5.60 -16.38
N GLN A 138 -1.09 5.32 -17.56
CA GLN A 138 -2.53 5.46 -17.88
C GLN A 138 -3.43 4.68 -16.91
N THR A 139 -2.97 3.52 -16.42
CA THR A 139 -3.70 2.78 -15.39
C THR A 139 -3.69 3.56 -14.07
N THR A 140 -2.60 4.24 -13.74
CA THR A 140 -2.49 5.07 -12.55
C THR A 140 -3.35 6.32 -12.66
N GLU A 141 -3.32 7.01 -13.80
CA GLU A 141 -4.15 8.18 -14.10
C GLU A 141 -5.64 7.88 -13.97
N ARG A 142 -6.10 6.79 -14.60
CA ARG A 142 -7.49 6.31 -14.50
C ARG A 142 -7.86 5.95 -13.05
N TYR A 143 -6.93 5.36 -12.34
CA TYR A 143 -7.11 4.96 -10.95
C TYR A 143 -7.27 6.17 -10.01
N LEU A 144 -6.53 7.23 -10.26
CA LEU A 144 -6.60 8.50 -9.54
C LEU A 144 -7.76 9.38 -10.01
N GLY A 145 -8.27 9.15 -11.20
CA GLY A 145 -9.27 10.00 -11.83
C GLY A 145 -8.68 11.33 -12.30
N CYS A 146 -7.40 11.33 -12.71
CA CYS A 146 -6.73 12.52 -13.22
C CYS A 146 -7.47 13.08 -14.44
N LYS A 147 -7.65 14.40 -14.45
CA LYS A 147 -8.23 15.16 -15.57
C LYS A 147 -7.33 16.37 -15.84
N GLN A 148 -7.23 16.75 -17.11
CA GLN A 148 -6.55 17.98 -17.48
C GLN A 148 -7.25 19.19 -16.83
N ARG A 149 -6.47 20.07 -16.21
CA ARG A 149 -6.94 21.33 -15.63
C ARG A 149 -6.61 22.47 -16.60
N PHE A 150 -7.63 23.21 -17.05
CA PHE A 150 -7.42 24.33 -17.96
C PHE A 150 -7.28 25.67 -17.25
N ARG A 151 -7.77 25.80 -16.01
CA ARG A 151 -7.71 27.06 -15.25
C ARG A 151 -6.47 27.21 -14.37
N ASP A 152 -5.72 26.14 -14.19
CA ASP A 152 -4.49 26.08 -13.41
C ASP A 152 -3.62 25.04 -14.14
N ALA A 153 -3.20 25.41 -15.34
CA ALA A 153 -2.47 24.54 -16.22
C ALA A 153 -0.99 24.53 -15.82
N VAL A 154 -0.34 23.37 -15.88
CA VAL A 154 1.06 23.20 -15.44
C VAL A 154 2.03 24.08 -16.21
N ASN A 155 1.69 24.46 -17.44
CA ASN A 155 2.49 25.37 -18.26
C ASN A 155 2.36 26.85 -17.85
N ASP A 156 1.39 27.20 -17.01
CA ASP A 156 1.29 28.56 -16.45
C ASP A 156 2.39 28.83 -15.38
N HIS A 157 3.04 27.78 -14.89
CA HIS A 157 4.01 27.85 -13.80
C HIS A 157 5.45 27.57 -14.25
N ILE A 158 5.76 27.67 -15.54
CA ILE A 158 7.10 27.41 -16.07
C ILE A 158 8.07 28.59 -15.93
N GLY A 159 7.62 29.74 -15.44
CA GLY A 159 8.44 30.91 -15.16
C GLY A 159 8.98 31.62 -16.40
N LEU A 160 8.29 31.49 -17.54
CA LEU A 160 8.62 32.18 -18.80
C LEU A 160 7.67 33.37 -19.06
N GLU A 161 6.96 33.82 -18.05
CA GLU A 161 6.10 34.99 -18.15
C GLU A 161 6.99 36.22 -18.34
N THR A 162 6.79 36.93 -19.47
CA THR A 162 7.38 38.25 -19.64
C THR A 162 6.58 39.22 -18.77
N ASP A 163 7.26 40.03 -17.95
CA ASP A 163 6.63 41.17 -17.30
C ASP A 163 5.86 41.98 -18.37
N ALA A 164 4.55 41.87 -18.36
CA ALA A 164 3.74 42.68 -19.23
C ALA A 164 3.85 44.15 -18.78
N PRO A 165 4.00 45.12 -19.70
CA PRO A 165 4.17 46.51 -19.38
C PRO A 165 2.96 47.11 -18.67
#